data_c84d08ef87f9f89a050c9aa89c6186c3
#
_entry.id   c84d08ef87f9f89a050c9aa89c6186c3
#
_cell.length_a   1.000
_cell.length_b   1.000
_cell.length_c   1.000
_cell.angle_alpha   90.00
_cell.angle_beta   90.00
_cell.angle_gamma   90.00
#
_symmetry.space_group_name_H-M   'P 1'
#
loop_
_entity.id
_entity.type
_entity.pdbx_description
1 polymer ?
#
loop_
_entity_poly.entity_id
_entity_poly.type
_entity_poly.pdbx_seq_one_letter_code
_entity_poly.pdbx_strand_id
1 'polypeptide(L)'
;MKTLDPQGEIFQSEFAMVMVRRDESANGVRLFIKDMATGNHIYLEPLELEALTRLDHEHFVPLVAPRTREEPVPLHDVEFWQR
;
A
#
# COMPACT_ATOMS: atom_id res chain seq x y z
N MET A 1 14.29 -9.92 16.04
CA MET A 1 13.83 -9.55 15.83
C MET A 1 13.19 -9.05 15.96
N LYS A 2 12.97 -8.74 16.17
CA LYS A 2 12.35 -8.36 16.25
C LYS A 2 11.78 -7.63 15.97
N THR A 3 11.57 -7.55 15.86
CA THR A 3 10.95 -6.71 15.11
C THR A 3 10.14 -5.75 15.80
N LEU A 4 9.77 -4.70 15.15
CA LEU A 4 9.04 -3.68 15.74
C LEU A 4 7.63 -4.10 15.95
N ASP A 5 7.13 -4.96 15.15
CA ASP A 5 5.77 -5.41 15.27
C ASP A 5 5.81 -6.89 15.11
N PRO A 6 5.67 -7.61 16.19
CA PRO A 6 5.83 -9.05 16.14
C PRO A 6 4.84 -9.72 15.22
N GLN A 7 3.76 -9.05 14.88
CA GLN A 7 2.80 -9.67 14.03
C GLN A 7 2.94 -9.20 12.60
N GLY A 8 3.90 -8.36 12.32
CA GLY A 8 4.04 -7.82 11.01
C GLY A 8 5.15 -8.46 10.24
N GLU A 9 5.11 -8.29 8.93
CA GLU A 9 6.12 -8.79 8.05
C GLU A 9 6.63 -7.68 7.20
N ILE A 10 7.93 -7.64 6.95
CA ILE A 10 8.52 -6.58 6.14
C ILE A 10 8.73 -7.07 4.73
N PHE A 11 8.26 -6.29 3.76
CA PHE A 11 8.49 -6.56 2.36
C PHE A 11 9.34 -5.41 1.84
N GLN A 12 10.49 -5.72 1.34
CA GLN A 12 11.46 -4.70 1.02
C GLN A 12 12.15 -4.92 -0.31
N SER A 13 12.37 -3.85 -1.04
CA SER A 13 13.20 -3.88 -2.23
C SER A 13 14.12 -2.69 -2.09
N GLU A 14 14.90 -2.39 -3.13
CA GLU A 14 15.73 -1.22 -3.01
C GLU A 14 14.94 0.05 -3.11
N PHE A 15 13.69 -0.02 -3.52
CA PHE A 15 12.90 1.18 -3.68
C PHE A 15 11.78 1.36 -2.68
N ALA A 16 11.49 0.36 -1.91
CA ALA A 16 10.35 0.44 -0.99
C ALA A 16 10.52 -0.51 0.18
N MET A 17 9.96 -0.13 1.30
CA MET A 17 9.95 -1.00 2.44
C MET A 17 8.60 -0.83 3.10
N VAL A 18 7.82 -1.89 3.17
CA VAL A 18 6.52 -1.81 3.81
C VAL A 18 6.38 -2.92 4.83
N MET A 19 5.57 -2.64 5.84
CA MET A 19 5.26 -3.63 6.85
C MET A 19 3.80 -3.99 6.67
N VAL A 20 3.51 -5.25 6.72
CA VAL A 20 2.16 -5.75 6.51
C VAL A 20 1.79 -6.63 7.67
N ARG A 21 0.60 -6.48 8.20
CA ARG A 21 0.17 -7.39 9.25
C ARG A 21 -1.34 -7.51 9.24
N ARG A 22 -1.80 -8.57 9.85
CA ARG A 22 -3.22 -8.78 10.01
C ARG A 22 -3.67 -7.91 11.16
N ASP A 23 -4.78 -7.25 11.02
CA ASP A 23 -5.29 -6.38 12.05
C ASP A 23 -6.70 -6.79 12.42
N GLU A 24 -6.94 -6.98 13.69
CA GLU A 24 -8.26 -7.34 14.16
C GLU A 24 -8.73 -6.38 15.23
N SER A 25 -8.19 -5.18 15.22
CA SER A 25 -8.53 -4.24 16.28
C SER A 25 -9.88 -3.60 16.09
N ALA A 26 -10.49 -3.79 14.94
CA ALA A 26 -11.82 -3.26 14.71
C ALA A 26 -12.78 -4.41 14.60
N ASN A 27 -13.95 -4.15 14.09
CA ASN A 27 -14.92 -5.20 13.96
C ASN A 27 -14.67 -6.02 12.75
N GLY A 28 -13.78 -6.85 12.71
CA GLY A 28 -13.49 -7.67 11.57
C GLY A 28 -12.04 -7.60 11.26
N VAL A 29 -11.59 -8.48 10.38
CA VAL A 29 -10.18 -8.56 10.08
C VAL A 29 -9.85 -7.67 8.90
N ARG A 30 -8.69 -7.05 8.95
CA ARG A 30 -8.25 -6.19 7.87
C ARG A 30 -6.76 -6.43 7.66
N LEU A 31 -6.25 -5.99 6.54
CA LEU A 31 -4.82 -6.03 6.31
C LEU A 31 -4.28 -4.61 6.54
N PHE A 32 -3.28 -4.49 7.38
CA PHE A 32 -2.66 -3.21 7.66
C PHE A 32 -1.36 -3.15 6.87
N ILE A 33 -1.16 -2.08 6.12
CA ILE A 33 0.05 -1.88 5.33
C ILE A 33 0.63 -0.54 5.71
N LYS A 34 1.91 -0.51 6.01
CA LYS A 34 2.54 0.73 6.39
C LYS A 34 3.83 0.93 5.60
N ASP A 35 3.96 2.10 5.01
CA ASP A 35 5.17 2.50 4.32
C ASP A 35 6.17 2.89 5.41
N MET A 36 7.25 2.16 5.53
CA MET A 36 8.17 2.38 6.63
C MET A 36 8.99 3.66 6.44
N ALA A 37 9.09 4.16 5.24
CA ALA A 37 9.85 5.38 5.01
C ALA A 37 9.08 6.63 5.40
N THR A 38 7.79 6.64 5.15
CA THR A 38 7.00 7.85 5.39
C THR A 38 6.05 7.73 6.54
N GLY A 39 5.72 6.51 6.94
CA GLY A 39 4.71 6.31 7.97
C GLY A 39 3.30 6.25 7.43
N ASN A 40 3.12 6.45 6.14
CA ASN A 40 1.78 6.36 5.56
C ASN A 40 1.28 4.94 5.71
N HIS A 41 0.01 4.78 5.94
CA HIS A 41 -0.54 3.44 6.11
C HIS A 41 -1.98 3.39 5.69
N ILE A 42 -2.45 2.19 5.51
CA ILE A 42 -3.82 1.97 5.10
C ILE A 42 -4.29 0.65 5.67
N TYR A 43 -5.59 0.54 5.89
CA TYR A 43 -6.20 -0.71 6.30
C TYR A 43 -7.11 -1.14 5.17
N LEU A 44 -6.99 -2.37 4.74
CA LEU A 44 -7.81 -2.88 3.67
C LEU A 44 -8.70 -4.01 4.17
N GLU A 45 -9.96 -3.94 3.85
CA GLU A 45 -10.89 -4.97 4.25
C GLU A 45 -10.83 -6.12 3.26
N PRO A 46 -11.31 -7.28 3.63
CA PRO A 46 -11.25 -8.42 2.73
C PRO A 46 -11.84 -8.16 1.35
N LEU A 47 -12.91 -7.40 1.30
CA LEU A 47 -13.52 -7.12 0.01
C LEU A 47 -12.60 -6.27 -0.85
N GLU A 48 -11.87 -5.37 -0.22
CA GLU A 48 -10.91 -4.57 -0.96
C GLU A 48 -9.74 -5.40 -1.41
N LEU A 49 -9.32 -6.34 -0.57
CA LEU A 49 -8.23 -7.21 -0.95
C LEU A 49 -8.64 -8.07 -2.13
N GLU A 50 -9.88 -8.53 -2.11
CA GLU A 50 -10.35 -9.33 -3.20
C GLU A 50 -10.33 -8.51 -4.49
N ALA A 51 -10.70 -7.25 -4.38
CA ALA A 51 -10.72 -6.41 -5.57
C ALA A 51 -9.35 -6.26 -6.19
N LEU A 52 -8.31 -6.27 -5.37
CA LEU A 52 -6.96 -6.15 -5.90
C LEU A 52 -6.60 -7.32 -6.80
N THR A 53 -7.22 -8.46 -6.60
CA THR A 53 -6.89 -9.63 -7.41
C THR A 53 -7.38 -9.48 -8.84
N ARG A 54 -8.21 -8.49 -9.11
CA ARG A 54 -8.71 -8.27 -10.45
C ARG A 54 -7.85 -7.29 -11.21
N LEU A 55 -6.82 -6.76 -10.57
CA LEU A 55 -5.95 -5.80 -11.20
C LEU A 55 -4.74 -6.50 -11.76
N ASP A 56 -4.08 -5.89 -12.72
CA ASP A 56 -2.80 -6.40 -13.13
C ASP A 56 -1.80 -5.29 -12.88
N HIS A 57 -0.57 -5.53 -13.18
CA HIS A 57 0.48 -4.59 -12.83
C HIS A 57 0.33 -3.26 -13.52
N GLU A 58 -0.32 -3.22 -14.65
CA GLU A 58 -0.52 -1.96 -15.32
C GLU A 58 -1.34 -0.99 -14.52
N HIS A 59 -2.21 -1.51 -13.68
CA HIS A 59 -3.04 -0.62 -12.88
C HIS A 59 -2.22 0.07 -11.82
N PHE A 60 -1.06 -0.47 -11.48
CA PHE A 60 -0.23 0.14 -10.46
C PHE A 60 0.78 1.13 -11.03
N VAL A 61 1.01 1.09 -12.32
CA VAL A 61 1.97 1.98 -12.92
C VAL A 61 1.75 3.44 -12.58
N PRO A 62 0.54 3.95 -12.69
CA PRO A 62 0.36 5.36 -12.36
C PRO A 62 0.63 5.67 -10.91
N LEU A 63 0.52 4.68 -10.05
CA LEU A 63 0.73 4.94 -8.64
C LEU A 63 2.20 4.88 -8.28
N VAL A 64 2.98 4.07 -8.95
CA VAL A 64 4.38 3.96 -8.61
C VAL A 64 5.31 4.64 -9.56
N ALA A 65 4.79 5.09 -10.69
CA ALA A 65 5.64 5.68 -11.67
C ALA A 65 6.20 6.91 -11.14
N PRO A 66 7.20 7.33 -11.77
CA PRO A 66 8.05 8.29 -11.28
C PRO A 66 7.44 9.32 -10.52
N ARG A 67 7.50 9.24 -9.35
CA ARG A 67 7.10 10.24 -8.64
C ARG A 67 8.30 10.92 -8.43
N THR A 68 8.47 12.05 -8.88
CA THR A 68 9.62 12.77 -8.56
C THR A 68 9.30 13.08 -7.24
N ARG A 69 10.05 12.88 -6.46
CA ARG A 69 9.76 13.05 -5.20
C ARG A 69 9.33 14.29 -4.79
N GLU A 70 9.62 15.27 -5.38
CA GLU A 70 9.23 16.50 -4.90
C GLU A 70 7.82 16.75 -5.10
N GLU A 71 7.13 16.04 -5.85
CA GLU A 71 5.79 16.33 -5.95
C GLU A 71 4.98 15.14 -5.93
N PRO A 72 4.05 15.09 -5.07
CA PRO A 72 3.18 13.98 -4.96
C PRO A 72 2.35 13.91 -6.20
N VAL A 73 1.81 12.80 -6.48
CA VAL A 73 0.95 12.66 -7.60
C VAL A 73 -0.30 13.44 -7.32
N PRO A 74 -0.63 14.40 -8.10
CA PRO A 74 -1.82 15.19 -7.82
C PRO A 74 -3.05 14.38 -8.07
N LEU A 75 -4.05 14.63 -7.30
CA LEU A 75 -5.24 13.88 -7.45
C LEU A 75 -5.88 14.03 -8.80
N HIS A 76 -5.77 15.19 -9.39
CA HIS A 76 -6.42 15.33 -10.64
C HIS A 76 -5.75 14.54 -11.74
N ASP A 77 -4.59 14.04 -11.51
CA ASP A 77 -3.93 13.23 -12.49
C ASP A 77 -4.61 11.92 -12.63
N VAL A 78 -5.41 11.59 -11.69
CA VAL A 78 -6.11 10.36 -11.78
C VAL A 78 -6.91 10.31 -13.04
N GLU A 79 -7.31 11.40 -13.52
CA GLU A 79 -8.08 11.41 -14.70
C GLU A 79 -7.37 10.90 -15.88
N PHE A 80 -6.08 10.94 -15.90
CA PHE A 80 -5.36 10.44 -16.94
C PHE A 80 -5.58 8.99 -17.01
N TRP A 81 -5.59 8.30 -15.93
CA TRP A 81 -5.61 6.88 -15.94
C TRP A 81 -6.97 6.36 -16.24
N GLN A 82 -7.93 7.16 -16.03
CA GLN A 82 -9.24 6.71 -16.21
C GLN A 82 -9.72 6.79 -17.62
N ARG A 83 -8.96 7.36 -18.52
CA ARG A 83 -9.41 7.46 -19.85
C ARG A 83 -9.20 6.24 -20.65
#